data_61064d04de7d29c60c8831bf342e6d02
#
_entry.id   61064d04de7d29c60c8831bf342e6d02
#
_cell.length_a   1.000
_cell.length_b   1.000
_cell.length_c   1.000
_cell.angle_alpha   90.00
_cell.angle_beta   90.00
_cell.angle_gamma   90.00
#
_symmetry.space_group_name_H-M   'P 1'
#
loop_
_entity.id
_entity.type
_entity.pdbx_description
1 polymer ?
#
loop_
_entity_poly.entity_id
_entity_poly.type
_entity_poly.pdbx_seq_one_letter_code
_entity_poly.pdbx_strand_id
1 'polypeptide(L)'
;NKMLTEGVAMGAYEEEEPILVENIFHLADMDAGDVMTPRTQLKWIDLNGTEDEIMDVLKNANHYRIPVGTDSLDELNGLVTVSDVLVQIMQRPSESSIQDIIKSCLKEPVLVPESIPLMKLLNVLRTEGVHESIILDEYGGFTGLVTLHDIMEEIVGLMPSGEDEIKEEENKIIERDGAWLVDGLLDVDEFKEFFHIDEELPGEEDDLYKTMGGLLNLLFGRIPKELDKTKWNGYTFEVIDMDNTRIDKILVTYEEPIVEQEEEK
;
A
#
# COMPACT_ATOMS: atom_id res chain seq x y z
N ASN A 1 23.78 20.07 -3.43
CA ASN A 1 22.82 20.55 -2.43
C ASN A 1 22.72 22.08 -2.36
N LYS A 2 23.80 22.85 -2.22
CA LYS A 2 23.73 24.31 -2.08
C LYS A 2 23.04 25.03 -3.24
N MET A 3 23.23 24.60 -4.49
CA MET A 3 22.55 25.19 -5.66
C MET A 3 21.04 24.90 -5.67
N LEU A 4 20.60 23.71 -5.24
CA LEU A 4 19.19 23.34 -5.17
C LEU A 4 18.48 24.14 -4.08
N THR A 5 19.10 24.28 -2.91
CA THR A 5 18.56 25.08 -1.79
C THR A 5 18.45 26.59 -2.14
N GLU A 6 19.43 27.12 -2.87
CA GLU A 6 19.39 28.49 -3.37
C GLU A 6 18.30 28.68 -4.44
N GLY A 7 18.05 27.65 -5.27
CA GLY A 7 16.98 27.65 -6.29
C GLY A 7 15.58 27.70 -5.70
N VAL A 8 15.33 26.92 -4.64
CA VAL A 8 14.05 26.95 -3.89
C VAL A 8 13.84 28.33 -3.25
N ALA A 9 14.87 28.87 -2.60
CA ALA A 9 14.79 30.19 -1.97
C ALA A 9 14.52 31.35 -2.97
N MET A 10 14.84 31.14 -4.25
CA MET A 10 14.57 32.07 -5.35
C MET A 10 13.21 31.80 -6.04
N GLY A 11 12.46 30.76 -5.64
CA GLY A 11 11.21 30.36 -6.28
C GLY A 11 11.39 29.77 -7.67
N ALA A 12 12.59 29.25 -7.99
CA ALA A 12 12.89 28.59 -9.26
C ALA A 12 12.55 27.11 -9.27
N TYR A 13 12.37 26.51 -8.08
CA TYR A 13 12.00 25.10 -7.86
C TYR A 13 10.88 25.03 -6.82
N GLU A 14 10.02 24.04 -6.92
CA GLU A 14 9.06 23.66 -5.88
C GLU A 14 9.80 22.96 -4.72
N GLU A 15 9.21 22.93 -3.52
CA GLU A 15 9.89 22.38 -2.33
C GLU A 15 10.23 20.89 -2.46
N GLU A 16 9.47 20.15 -3.26
CA GLU A 16 9.63 18.71 -3.47
C GLU A 16 10.71 18.35 -4.53
N GLU A 17 10.96 19.23 -5.51
CA GLU A 17 11.90 18.94 -6.60
C GLU A 17 13.35 18.65 -6.14
N PRO A 18 13.91 19.38 -5.15
CA PRO A 18 15.24 19.06 -4.62
C PRO A 18 15.34 17.68 -3.97
N ILE A 19 14.26 17.24 -3.32
CA ILE A 19 14.20 15.94 -2.65
C ILE A 19 14.30 14.82 -3.69
N LEU A 20 13.53 14.91 -4.77
CA LEU A 20 13.56 13.94 -5.87
C LEU A 20 14.96 13.85 -6.50
N VAL A 21 15.63 14.99 -6.70
CA VAL A 21 16.99 15.03 -7.24
C VAL A 21 17.98 14.37 -6.27
N GLU A 22 17.85 14.61 -4.95
CA GLU A 22 18.69 13.98 -3.93
C GLU A 22 18.49 12.47 -3.88
N ASN A 23 17.25 12.01 -3.95
CA ASN A 23 16.89 10.59 -4.01
C ASN A 23 17.50 9.90 -5.25
N ILE A 24 17.46 10.55 -6.43
CA ILE A 24 18.10 10.02 -7.64
C ILE A 24 19.63 9.87 -7.46
N PHE A 25 20.28 10.80 -6.79
CA PHE A 25 21.70 10.67 -6.48
C PHE A 25 21.96 9.54 -5.49
N HIS A 26 21.09 9.38 -4.50
CA HIS A 26 21.19 8.27 -3.53
C HIS A 26 21.03 6.91 -4.23
N LEU A 27 20.05 6.79 -5.12
CA LEU A 27 19.83 5.60 -5.92
C LEU A 27 21.07 5.15 -6.71
N ALA A 28 21.91 6.09 -7.14
CA ALA A 28 23.12 5.79 -7.89
C ALA A 28 24.22 5.08 -7.04
N ASP A 29 24.14 5.21 -5.73
CA ASP A 29 25.07 4.60 -4.77
C ASP A 29 24.53 3.29 -4.15
N MET A 30 23.28 2.87 -4.51
CA MET A 30 22.62 1.67 -3.98
C MET A 30 22.78 0.47 -4.93
N ASP A 31 22.81 -0.72 -4.33
CA ASP A 31 22.77 -2.01 -5.02
C ASP A 31 21.40 -2.69 -4.83
N ALA A 32 21.14 -3.73 -5.62
CA ALA A 32 19.87 -4.47 -5.54
C ALA A 32 19.59 -5.07 -4.16
N GLY A 33 20.63 -5.45 -3.43
CA GLY A 33 20.54 -5.97 -2.07
C GLY A 33 19.99 -4.96 -1.05
N ASP A 34 20.14 -3.66 -1.30
CA ASP A 34 19.69 -2.60 -0.37
C ASP A 34 18.16 -2.42 -0.42
N VAL A 35 17.52 -2.76 -1.55
CA VAL A 35 16.08 -2.51 -1.79
C VAL A 35 15.26 -3.79 -1.99
N MET A 36 15.92 -4.96 -2.09
CA MET A 36 15.19 -6.21 -2.35
C MET A 36 14.25 -6.58 -1.20
N THR A 37 13.13 -7.16 -1.55
CA THR A 37 12.32 -7.95 -0.60
C THR A 37 13.06 -9.26 -0.33
N PRO A 38 13.53 -9.50 0.92
CA PRO A 38 14.27 -10.71 1.25
C PRO A 38 13.42 -11.98 1.09
N ARG A 39 14.06 -13.12 0.73
CA ARG A 39 13.38 -14.41 0.56
C ARG A 39 12.49 -14.83 1.73
N THR A 40 12.86 -14.42 2.94
CA THR A 40 12.11 -14.75 4.17
C THR A 40 10.78 -14.03 4.30
N GLN A 41 10.59 -12.96 3.55
CA GLN A 41 9.37 -12.16 3.53
C GLN A 41 8.49 -12.46 2.30
N LEU A 42 9.06 -13.16 1.30
CA LEU A 42 8.33 -13.48 0.08
C LEU A 42 7.35 -14.64 0.29
N LYS A 43 6.15 -14.48 -0.20
CA LYS A 43 5.24 -15.60 -0.44
C LYS A 43 5.64 -16.30 -1.73
N TRP A 44 5.64 -17.62 -1.73
CA TRP A 44 6.02 -18.42 -2.87
C TRP A 44 5.16 -19.69 -2.96
N ILE A 45 5.07 -20.28 -4.14
CA ILE A 45 4.31 -21.50 -4.39
C ILE A 45 5.28 -22.69 -4.40
N ASP A 46 5.00 -23.67 -3.52
CA ASP A 46 5.66 -24.97 -3.57
C ASP A 46 4.89 -25.90 -4.52
N LEU A 47 5.55 -26.41 -5.56
CA LEU A 47 4.95 -27.36 -6.50
C LEU A 47 4.62 -28.71 -5.85
N ASN A 48 5.23 -29.05 -4.73
CA ASN A 48 4.91 -30.26 -3.95
C ASN A 48 3.86 -29.98 -2.86
N GLY A 49 3.43 -28.73 -2.69
CA GLY A 49 2.38 -28.32 -1.77
C GLY A 49 0.99 -28.83 -2.19
N THR A 50 0.08 -28.83 -1.24
CA THR A 50 -1.32 -29.18 -1.47
C THR A 50 -2.06 -28.10 -2.27
N GLU A 51 -3.20 -28.42 -2.86
CA GLU A 51 -4.05 -27.46 -3.58
C GLU A 51 -4.50 -26.32 -2.67
N ASP A 52 -4.83 -26.62 -1.41
CA ASP A 52 -5.27 -25.62 -0.43
C ASP A 52 -4.15 -24.63 -0.07
N GLU A 53 -2.92 -25.11 0.10
CA GLU A 53 -1.74 -24.27 0.37
C GLU A 53 -1.43 -23.34 -0.82
N ILE A 54 -1.47 -23.86 -2.05
CA ILE A 54 -1.26 -23.07 -3.26
C ILE A 54 -2.34 -22.01 -3.41
N MET A 55 -3.61 -22.39 -3.17
CA MET A 55 -4.73 -21.45 -3.23
C MET A 55 -4.65 -20.38 -2.15
N ASP A 56 -4.14 -20.70 -0.95
CA ASP A 56 -3.94 -19.72 0.11
C ASP A 56 -2.86 -18.71 -0.28
N VAL A 57 -1.75 -19.16 -0.87
CA VAL A 57 -0.71 -18.26 -1.40
C VAL A 57 -1.28 -17.34 -2.48
N LEU A 58 -2.08 -17.88 -3.42
CA LEU A 58 -2.68 -17.09 -4.51
C LEU A 58 -3.70 -16.04 -4.00
N LYS A 59 -4.49 -16.37 -2.99
CA LYS A 59 -5.48 -15.46 -2.39
C LYS A 59 -4.84 -14.32 -1.60
N ASN A 60 -3.72 -14.63 -0.94
CA ASN A 60 -3.01 -13.69 -0.08
C ASN A 60 -1.74 -13.16 -0.75
N ALA A 61 -1.68 -13.19 -2.08
CA ALA A 61 -0.52 -12.72 -2.83
C ALA A 61 -0.46 -11.21 -2.82
N ASN A 62 0.61 -10.69 -2.25
CA ASN A 62 0.88 -9.25 -2.21
C ASN A 62 1.59 -8.76 -3.48
N HIS A 63 2.16 -9.63 -4.29
CA HIS A 63 2.89 -9.28 -5.50
C HIS A 63 2.17 -9.78 -6.75
N TYR A 64 2.26 -8.99 -7.82
CA TYR A 64 1.68 -9.34 -9.12
C TYR A 64 2.23 -10.66 -9.66
N ARG A 65 3.50 -10.98 -9.38
CA ARG A 65 4.14 -12.26 -9.70
C ARG A 65 4.67 -12.94 -8.44
N ILE A 66 4.56 -14.25 -8.42
CA ILE A 66 4.91 -15.12 -7.29
C ILE A 66 6.01 -16.08 -7.72
N PRO A 67 7.11 -16.21 -6.94
CA PRO A 67 8.09 -17.25 -7.13
C PRO A 67 7.48 -18.65 -6.96
N VAL A 68 7.92 -19.56 -7.80
CA VAL A 68 7.52 -20.97 -7.76
C VAL A 68 8.78 -21.82 -7.60
N GLY A 69 8.80 -22.64 -6.57
CA GLY A 69 9.89 -23.56 -6.28
C GLY A 69 9.40 -24.99 -6.04
N THR A 70 10.34 -25.88 -5.75
CA THR A 70 10.09 -27.26 -5.37
C THR A 70 10.77 -27.51 -4.03
N ASP A 71 9.99 -27.78 -2.98
CA ASP A 71 10.42 -27.97 -1.59
C ASP A 71 11.15 -26.74 -0.97
N SER A 72 11.81 -25.91 -1.78
CA SER A 72 12.47 -24.69 -1.35
C SER A 72 12.63 -23.69 -2.51
N LEU A 73 12.89 -22.41 -2.19
CA LEU A 73 13.24 -21.39 -3.19
C LEU A 73 14.66 -21.56 -3.77
N ASP A 74 15.49 -22.43 -3.19
CA ASP A 74 16.80 -22.79 -3.77
C ASP A 74 16.62 -23.66 -5.02
N GLU A 75 15.49 -24.36 -5.14
CA GLU A 75 15.06 -25.06 -6.35
C GLU A 75 13.98 -24.23 -7.09
N LEU A 76 14.35 -23.02 -7.50
CA LEU A 76 13.45 -22.12 -8.22
C LEU A 76 13.08 -22.68 -9.59
N ASN A 77 11.79 -22.79 -9.87
CA ASN A 77 11.25 -23.24 -11.16
C ASN A 77 10.90 -22.05 -12.08
N GLY A 78 10.61 -20.87 -11.53
CA GLY A 78 10.24 -19.69 -12.28
C GLY A 78 9.33 -18.75 -11.50
N LEU A 79 8.67 -17.86 -12.23
CA LEU A 79 7.66 -16.94 -11.71
C LEU A 79 6.32 -17.22 -12.38
N VAL A 80 5.22 -17.04 -11.65
CA VAL A 80 3.86 -17.04 -12.22
C VAL A 80 3.18 -15.70 -11.96
N THR A 81 2.37 -15.26 -12.91
CA THR A 81 1.50 -14.10 -12.73
C THR A 81 0.19 -14.56 -12.10
N VAL A 82 -0.23 -13.97 -11.01
CA VAL A 82 -1.47 -14.34 -10.29
C VAL A 82 -2.68 -14.36 -11.22
N SER A 83 -2.86 -13.32 -12.04
CA SER A 83 -3.96 -13.24 -12.99
C SER A 83 -3.94 -14.35 -14.05
N ASP A 84 -2.74 -14.72 -14.57
CA ASP A 84 -2.62 -15.79 -15.56
C ASP A 84 -3.08 -17.14 -14.94
N VAL A 85 -2.64 -17.41 -13.71
CA VAL A 85 -3.03 -18.61 -12.97
C VAL A 85 -4.53 -18.64 -12.69
N LEU A 86 -5.11 -17.53 -12.21
CA LEU A 86 -6.56 -17.47 -11.92
C LEU A 86 -7.40 -17.68 -13.19
N VAL A 87 -7.01 -17.09 -14.33
CA VAL A 87 -7.70 -17.32 -15.61
C VAL A 87 -7.64 -18.81 -16.00
N GLN A 88 -6.49 -19.46 -15.83
CA GLN A 88 -6.37 -20.89 -16.14
C GLN A 88 -7.18 -21.76 -15.17
N ILE A 89 -7.25 -21.39 -13.88
CA ILE A 89 -8.10 -22.09 -12.89
C ILE A 89 -9.57 -21.99 -13.28
N MET A 90 -10.04 -20.81 -13.70
CA MET A 90 -11.44 -20.59 -14.13
C MET A 90 -11.80 -21.39 -15.38
N GLN A 91 -10.84 -21.66 -16.26
CA GLN A 91 -11.01 -22.43 -17.49
C GLN A 91 -10.67 -23.94 -17.31
N ARG A 92 -10.30 -24.33 -16.09
CA ARG A 92 -9.78 -25.66 -15.75
C ARG A 92 -10.72 -26.78 -16.21
N PRO A 93 -10.22 -27.75 -16.99
CA PRO A 93 -10.90 -29.04 -17.16
C PRO A 93 -10.97 -29.77 -15.83
N SER A 94 -12.05 -30.53 -15.57
CA SER A 94 -12.29 -31.21 -14.28
C SER A 94 -11.19 -32.18 -13.83
N GLU A 95 -10.27 -32.55 -14.72
CA GLU A 95 -9.22 -33.57 -14.50
C GLU A 95 -7.80 -32.96 -14.32
N SER A 96 -7.62 -31.63 -14.48
CA SER A 96 -6.27 -31.03 -14.36
C SER A 96 -5.93 -30.71 -12.90
N SER A 97 -4.71 -31.00 -12.46
CA SER A 97 -4.21 -30.61 -11.14
C SER A 97 -3.85 -29.13 -11.11
N ILE A 98 -3.84 -28.50 -9.94
CA ILE A 98 -3.41 -27.11 -9.79
C ILE A 98 -1.92 -26.96 -10.13
N GLN A 99 -1.11 -27.97 -9.80
CA GLN A 99 0.32 -28.01 -10.12
C GLN A 99 0.58 -27.98 -11.63
N ASP A 100 -0.26 -28.67 -12.43
CA ASP A 100 -0.15 -28.62 -13.89
C ASP A 100 -0.49 -27.25 -14.45
N ILE A 101 -1.48 -26.58 -13.85
CA ILE A 101 -1.83 -25.20 -14.20
C ILE A 101 -0.67 -24.26 -13.88
N ILE A 102 -0.12 -24.31 -12.65
CA ILE A 102 1.04 -23.52 -12.25
C ILE A 102 2.20 -23.73 -13.23
N LYS A 103 2.55 -24.99 -13.53
CA LYS A 103 3.62 -25.33 -14.49
C LYS A 103 3.38 -24.74 -15.87
N SER A 104 2.12 -24.70 -16.33
CA SER A 104 1.78 -24.11 -17.64
C SER A 104 1.91 -22.59 -17.69
N CYS A 105 1.84 -21.93 -16.53
CA CYS A 105 1.93 -20.48 -16.38
C CYS A 105 3.36 -19.99 -16.06
N LEU A 106 4.32 -20.91 -15.83
CA LEU A 106 5.69 -20.55 -15.48
C LEU A 106 6.34 -19.66 -16.54
N LYS A 107 6.98 -18.60 -16.09
CA LYS A 107 7.82 -17.71 -16.89
C LYS A 107 9.23 -17.73 -16.34
N GLU A 108 10.20 -17.67 -17.25
CA GLU A 108 11.61 -17.61 -16.87
C GLU A 108 11.92 -16.24 -16.27
N PRO A 109 12.49 -16.17 -15.04
CA PRO A 109 12.81 -14.90 -14.39
C PRO A 109 14.11 -14.32 -14.92
N VAL A 110 14.24 -13.00 -14.84
CA VAL A 110 15.54 -12.32 -14.96
C VAL A 110 16.30 -12.51 -13.65
N LEU A 111 17.53 -13.03 -13.75
CA LEU A 111 18.40 -13.30 -12.60
C LEU A 111 19.52 -12.27 -12.56
N VAL A 112 19.76 -11.65 -11.42
CA VAL A 112 20.82 -10.66 -11.22
C VAL A 112 21.55 -10.89 -9.89
N PRO A 113 22.84 -10.53 -9.78
CA PRO A 113 23.56 -10.62 -8.51
C PRO A 113 23.08 -9.52 -7.54
N GLU A 114 23.15 -9.78 -6.24
CA GLU A 114 22.78 -8.84 -5.17
C GLU A 114 23.57 -7.52 -5.25
N SER A 115 24.83 -7.58 -5.69
CA SER A 115 25.73 -6.43 -5.85
C SER A 115 25.54 -5.67 -7.18
N ILE A 116 24.47 -5.88 -7.93
CA ILE A 116 24.23 -5.09 -9.13
C ILE A 116 23.80 -3.67 -8.76
N PRO A 117 24.46 -2.60 -9.27
CA PRO A 117 24.00 -1.24 -9.04
C PRO A 117 22.55 -1.03 -9.51
N LEU A 118 21.75 -0.36 -8.69
CA LEU A 118 20.31 -0.22 -8.89
C LEU A 118 19.97 0.45 -10.23
N MET A 119 20.75 1.45 -10.64
CA MET A 119 20.62 2.10 -11.95
C MET A 119 20.86 1.12 -13.12
N LYS A 120 21.74 0.12 -12.92
CA LYS A 120 21.97 -0.91 -13.92
C LYS A 120 20.83 -1.92 -13.96
N LEU A 121 20.32 -2.30 -12.78
CA LEU A 121 19.13 -3.16 -12.67
C LEU A 121 17.93 -2.54 -13.36
N LEU A 122 17.66 -1.25 -13.14
CA LEU A 122 16.59 -0.52 -13.81
C LEU A 122 16.70 -0.60 -15.35
N ASN A 123 17.93 -0.48 -15.89
CA ASN A 123 18.17 -0.63 -17.33
C ASN A 123 17.94 -2.07 -17.81
N VAL A 124 18.28 -3.09 -17.01
CA VAL A 124 18.02 -4.50 -17.32
C VAL A 124 16.52 -4.74 -17.39
N LEU A 125 15.76 -4.36 -16.36
CA LEU A 125 14.30 -4.51 -16.33
C LEU A 125 13.64 -3.86 -17.55
N ARG A 126 14.07 -2.64 -17.91
CA ARG A 126 13.54 -1.92 -19.06
C ARG A 126 13.87 -2.61 -20.39
N THR A 127 15.08 -3.16 -20.52
CA THR A 127 15.54 -3.79 -21.78
C THR A 127 14.86 -5.13 -22.01
N GLU A 128 14.72 -5.92 -20.93
CA GLU A 128 14.04 -7.22 -20.95
C GLU A 128 12.50 -7.07 -20.98
N GLY A 129 11.98 -5.88 -20.71
CA GLY A 129 10.54 -5.62 -20.70
C GLY A 129 9.82 -6.33 -19.54
N VAL A 130 10.50 -6.50 -18.41
CA VAL A 130 9.97 -7.12 -17.20
C VAL A 130 9.91 -6.12 -16.05
N HIS A 131 9.07 -6.39 -15.06
CA HIS A 131 8.86 -5.49 -13.93
C HIS A 131 9.55 -5.96 -12.64
N GLU A 132 10.13 -7.16 -12.65
CA GLU A 132 10.80 -7.75 -11.49
C GLU A 132 12.00 -8.58 -11.91
N SER A 133 12.92 -8.79 -10.97
CA SER A 133 14.05 -9.71 -11.10
C SER A 133 14.30 -10.46 -9.79
N ILE A 134 14.82 -11.67 -9.94
CA ILE A 134 15.29 -12.51 -8.84
C ILE A 134 16.73 -12.11 -8.51
N ILE A 135 17.02 -11.96 -7.23
CA ILE A 135 18.33 -11.61 -6.71
C ILE A 135 19.03 -12.87 -6.23
N LEU A 136 20.30 -13.01 -6.64
CA LEU A 136 21.13 -14.16 -6.29
C LEU A 136 22.37 -13.71 -5.51
N ASP A 137 22.81 -14.54 -4.56
CA ASP A 137 24.11 -14.40 -3.90
C ASP A 137 25.26 -14.85 -4.81
N GLU A 138 26.49 -14.80 -4.28
CA GLU A 138 27.72 -15.17 -4.99
C GLU A 138 27.80 -16.68 -5.31
N TYR A 139 26.98 -17.49 -4.67
CA TYR A 139 26.90 -18.94 -4.85
C TYR A 139 25.75 -19.35 -5.76
N GLY A 140 24.93 -18.39 -6.22
CA GLY A 140 23.74 -18.63 -7.03
C GLY A 140 22.51 -18.98 -6.22
N GLY A 141 22.52 -18.79 -4.90
CA GLY A 141 21.39 -18.97 -4.01
C GLY A 141 20.40 -17.82 -4.15
N PHE A 142 19.11 -18.13 -4.06
CA PHE A 142 18.03 -17.14 -4.07
C PHE A 142 18.02 -16.32 -2.77
N THR A 143 18.26 -15.00 -2.86
CA THR A 143 18.28 -14.07 -1.72
C THR A 143 17.04 -13.22 -1.60
N GLY A 144 16.47 -12.81 -2.71
CA GLY A 144 15.30 -11.94 -2.71
C GLY A 144 14.75 -11.63 -4.10
N LEU A 145 13.85 -10.66 -4.15
CA LEU A 145 13.21 -10.16 -5.37
C LEU A 145 13.21 -8.64 -5.32
N VAL A 146 13.47 -8.00 -6.47
CA VAL A 146 13.32 -6.55 -6.65
C VAL A 146 12.32 -6.31 -7.76
N THR A 147 11.39 -5.40 -7.52
CA THR A 147 10.43 -4.93 -8.51
C THR A 147 10.80 -3.53 -9.01
N LEU A 148 10.23 -3.15 -10.16
CA LEU A 148 10.32 -1.77 -10.65
C LEU A 148 9.66 -0.78 -9.65
N HIS A 149 8.64 -1.24 -8.92
CA HIS A 149 7.98 -0.46 -7.90
C HIS A 149 8.93 -0.09 -6.76
N ASP A 150 9.68 -1.06 -6.22
CA ASP A 150 10.66 -0.84 -5.15
C ASP A 150 11.70 0.22 -5.57
N ILE A 151 12.19 0.15 -6.82
CA ILE A 151 13.15 1.14 -7.35
C ILE A 151 12.51 2.53 -7.48
N MET A 152 11.24 2.61 -7.90
CA MET A 152 10.53 3.88 -8.03
C MET A 152 10.22 4.50 -6.67
N GLU A 153 9.96 3.67 -5.66
CA GLU A 153 9.71 4.09 -4.28
C GLU A 153 10.92 4.78 -3.67
N GLU A 154 12.14 4.32 -3.99
CA GLU A 154 13.37 5.00 -3.59
C GLU A 154 13.54 6.40 -4.22
N ILE A 155 12.93 6.65 -5.39
CA ILE A 155 13.00 7.96 -6.05
C ILE A 155 11.92 8.91 -5.52
N VAL A 156 10.67 8.43 -5.46
CA VAL A 156 9.49 9.27 -5.21
C VAL A 156 9.14 9.33 -3.71
N GLY A 157 9.67 8.41 -2.91
CA GLY A 157 9.21 8.14 -1.54
C GLY A 157 8.07 7.11 -1.53
N LEU A 158 7.48 6.89 -0.37
CA LEU A 158 6.39 5.92 -0.21
C LEU A 158 5.31 6.16 -1.27
N MET A 159 5.19 5.22 -2.19
CA MET A 159 4.12 5.18 -3.16
C MET A 159 3.00 4.32 -2.61
N PRO A 160 1.72 4.74 -2.71
CA PRO A 160 0.61 3.86 -2.41
C PRO A 160 0.77 2.59 -3.23
N SER A 161 1.11 1.49 -2.59
CA SER A 161 1.07 0.18 -3.24
C SER A 161 -0.39 -0.24 -3.31
N GLY A 162 -0.80 -0.98 -4.35
CA GLY A 162 -2.16 -1.55 -4.37
C GLY A 162 -2.44 -2.47 -3.17
N GLU A 163 -1.42 -2.80 -2.38
CA GLU A 163 -1.50 -3.49 -1.09
C GLU A 163 -1.93 -2.55 0.03
N ASP A 164 -1.44 -1.32 0.01
CA ASP A 164 -1.84 -0.29 0.97
C ASP A 164 -3.27 0.15 0.67
N GLU A 165 -3.66 0.28 -0.60
CA GLU A 165 -5.05 0.53 -1.00
C GLU A 165 -6.00 -0.58 -0.55
N ILE A 166 -5.63 -1.88 -0.71
CA ILE A 166 -6.47 -3.00 -0.26
C ILE A 166 -6.51 -3.10 1.26
N LYS A 167 -5.39 -2.84 1.97
CA LYS A 167 -5.36 -2.80 3.43
C LYS A 167 -6.01 -1.53 3.99
N GLU A 168 -5.88 -0.41 3.30
CA GLU A 168 -6.55 0.83 3.63
C GLU A 168 -8.06 0.72 3.38
N GLU A 169 -8.52 0.07 2.30
CA GLU A 169 -9.96 -0.17 2.08
C GLU A 169 -10.57 -1.15 3.10
N GLU A 170 -9.83 -2.19 3.54
CA GLU A 170 -10.34 -3.14 4.55
C GLU A 170 -10.32 -2.58 5.99
N ASN A 171 -9.53 -1.54 6.30
CA ASN A 171 -9.31 -1.07 7.67
C ASN A 171 -9.50 0.45 7.87
N LYS A 172 -10.14 1.16 6.94
CA LYS A 172 -10.42 2.60 7.07
C LYS A 172 -11.28 2.94 8.30
N ILE A 173 -12.09 1.99 8.77
CA ILE A 173 -12.89 2.09 9.99
C ILE A 173 -12.71 0.82 10.81
N ILE A 174 -12.13 0.93 11.99
CA ILE A 174 -11.90 -0.19 12.91
C ILE A 174 -12.72 0.05 14.18
N GLU A 175 -13.66 -0.85 14.47
CA GLU A 175 -14.42 -0.81 15.73
C GLU A 175 -13.59 -1.39 16.87
N ARG A 176 -13.51 -0.66 17.99
CA ARG A 176 -12.84 -1.11 19.22
C ARG A 176 -13.52 -0.55 20.46
N ASP A 177 -14.03 -1.43 21.30
CA ASP A 177 -14.62 -1.08 22.62
C ASP A 177 -15.75 -0.03 22.58
N GLY A 178 -16.56 -0.02 21.49
CA GLY A 178 -17.66 0.93 21.29
C GLY A 178 -17.21 2.31 20.77
N ALA A 179 -16.00 2.42 20.28
CA ALA A 179 -15.46 3.54 19.52
C ALA A 179 -14.95 3.03 18.17
N TRP A 180 -14.81 3.93 17.21
CA TRP A 180 -14.31 3.62 15.87
C TRP A 180 -13.04 4.43 15.61
N LEU A 181 -11.96 3.74 15.25
CA LEU A 181 -10.76 4.38 14.71
C LEU A 181 -10.96 4.55 13.20
N VAL A 182 -10.97 5.79 12.75
CA VAL A 182 -11.26 6.18 11.37
C VAL A 182 -10.03 6.82 10.75
N ASP A 183 -9.71 6.44 9.51
CA ASP A 183 -8.65 7.05 8.74
C ASP A 183 -9.00 8.50 8.36
N GLY A 184 -8.05 9.41 8.47
CA GLY A 184 -8.24 10.81 8.08
C GLY A 184 -8.49 11.02 6.59
N LEU A 185 -8.06 10.08 5.74
CA LEU A 185 -8.30 10.07 4.29
C LEU A 185 -9.60 9.36 3.90
N LEU A 186 -10.33 8.77 4.86
CA LEU A 186 -11.64 8.18 4.58
C LEU A 186 -12.54 9.20 3.87
N ASP A 187 -13.14 8.79 2.76
CA ASP A 187 -14.12 9.59 2.06
C ASP A 187 -15.35 9.86 2.95
N VAL A 188 -15.88 11.06 2.88
CA VAL A 188 -17.03 11.47 3.71
C VAL A 188 -18.28 10.70 3.35
N ASP A 189 -18.48 10.36 2.09
CA ASP A 189 -19.62 9.56 1.65
C ASP A 189 -19.53 8.14 2.20
N GLU A 190 -18.32 7.52 2.21
CA GLU A 190 -18.09 6.21 2.84
C GLU A 190 -18.35 6.26 4.36
N PHE A 191 -17.95 7.34 5.03
CA PHE A 191 -18.25 7.55 6.46
C PHE A 191 -19.77 7.63 6.70
N LYS A 192 -20.50 8.42 5.91
CA LYS A 192 -21.95 8.57 6.01
C LYS A 192 -22.65 7.23 5.76
N GLU A 193 -22.22 6.46 4.77
CA GLU A 193 -22.78 5.14 4.47
C GLU A 193 -22.57 4.16 5.63
N PHE A 194 -21.37 4.12 6.19
CA PHE A 194 -21.03 3.22 7.30
C PHE A 194 -21.85 3.51 8.57
N PHE A 195 -22.01 4.78 8.92
CA PHE A 195 -22.76 5.22 10.11
C PHE A 195 -24.25 5.46 9.85
N HIS A 196 -24.74 5.22 8.63
CA HIS A 196 -26.12 5.45 8.20
C HIS A 196 -26.60 6.89 8.47
N ILE A 197 -25.76 7.88 8.11
CA ILE A 197 -26.05 9.30 8.29
C ILE A 197 -26.70 9.84 7.03
N ASP A 198 -28.00 10.20 7.13
CA ASP A 198 -28.76 10.80 6.03
C ASP A 198 -28.66 12.35 6.02
N GLU A 199 -28.18 12.94 7.11
CA GLU A 199 -28.08 14.39 7.27
C GLU A 199 -26.85 14.94 6.55
N GLU A 200 -26.95 16.21 6.13
CA GLU A 200 -25.82 16.92 5.55
C GLU A 200 -24.79 17.30 6.61
N LEU A 201 -23.52 17.07 6.31
CA LEU A 201 -22.42 17.47 7.16
C LEU A 201 -22.10 18.97 6.96
N PRO A 202 -21.55 19.66 7.95
CA PRO A 202 -21.20 21.08 7.84
C PRO A 202 -20.28 21.36 6.66
N GLY A 203 -20.71 22.18 5.70
CA GLY A 203 -19.94 22.58 4.51
C GLY A 203 -19.97 21.56 3.35
N GLU A 204 -20.79 20.52 3.42
CA GLU A 204 -20.95 19.52 2.36
C GLU A 204 -21.58 20.16 1.11
N GLU A 205 -22.64 20.99 1.25
CA GLU A 205 -23.28 21.71 0.13
C GLU A 205 -22.29 22.57 -0.71
N ASP A 206 -21.24 23.10 -0.06
CA ASP A 206 -20.25 23.95 -0.69
C ASP A 206 -19.05 23.17 -1.27
N ASP A 207 -19.03 21.83 -1.18
CA ASP A 207 -17.94 20.93 -1.62
C ASP A 207 -16.56 21.34 -1.04
N LEU A 208 -16.54 21.73 0.26
CA LEU A 208 -15.34 22.28 0.90
C LEU A 208 -14.29 21.24 1.28
N TYR A 209 -14.66 19.96 1.29
CA TYR A 209 -13.80 18.83 1.64
C TYR A 209 -14.34 17.53 1.00
N LYS A 210 -13.48 16.51 0.94
CA LYS A 210 -13.84 15.16 0.48
C LYS A 210 -13.55 14.08 1.50
N THR A 211 -12.70 14.38 2.50
CA THR A 211 -12.23 13.40 3.47
C THR A 211 -12.60 13.79 4.89
N MET A 212 -12.59 12.83 5.80
CA MET A 212 -12.85 13.06 7.22
C MET A 212 -11.86 14.04 7.85
N GLY A 213 -10.57 13.98 7.45
CA GLY A 213 -9.58 14.98 7.87
C GLY A 213 -9.92 16.39 7.40
N GLY A 214 -10.44 16.54 6.18
CA GLY A 214 -10.93 17.83 5.64
C GLY A 214 -12.13 18.36 6.42
N LEU A 215 -13.11 17.51 6.72
CA LEU A 215 -14.26 17.85 7.57
C LEU A 215 -13.79 18.35 8.95
N LEU A 216 -12.88 17.64 9.59
CA LEU A 216 -12.38 18.05 10.92
C LEU A 216 -11.63 19.38 10.87
N ASN A 217 -10.83 19.62 9.84
CA ASN A 217 -10.17 20.92 9.65
C ASN A 217 -11.20 22.06 9.56
N LEU A 218 -12.33 21.84 8.86
CA LEU A 218 -13.44 22.79 8.80
C LEU A 218 -14.08 23.00 10.17
N LEU A 219 -14.41 21.90 10.89
CA LEU A 219 -15.04 21.96 12.20
C LEU A 219 -14.16 22.67 13.26
N PHE A 220 -12.85 22.46 13.21
CA PHE A 220 -11.92 23.17 14.10
C PHE A 220 -11.65 24.61 13.67
N GLY A 221 -11.86 24.96 12.40
CA GLY A 221 -11.50 26.27 11.82
C GLY A 221 -9.98 26.57 11.84
N ARG A 222 -9.16 25.55 12.04
CA ARG A 222 -7.70 25.57 12.07
C ARG A 222 -7.15 24.17 11.87
N ILE A 223 -5.87 24.02 11.60
CA ILE A 223 -5.20 22.73 11.67
C ILE A 223 -5.21 22.26 13.13
N PRO A 224 -5.83 21.12 13.45
CA PRO A 224 -5.89 20.61 14.80
C PRO A 224 -4.53 20.03 15.24
N LYS A 225 -4.48 19.61 16.50
CA LYS A 225 -3.37 18.86 17.08
C LYS A 225 -3.88 17.55 17.63
N GLU A 226 -2.98 16.61 17.88
CA GLU A 226 -3.29 15.40 18.61
C GLU A 226 -4.06 15.70 19.90
N LEU A 227 -5.05 14.87 20.21
CA LEU A 227 -5.98 14.97 21.33
C LEU A 227 -6.99 16.13 21.25
N ASP A 228 -7.00 16.94 20.19
CA ASP A 228 -8.07 17.90 19.95
C ASP A 228 -9.40 17.16 19.70
N LYS A 229 -10.50 17.71 20.25
CA LYS A 229 -11.84 17.11 20.14
C LYS A 229 -12.85 18.10 19.60
N THR A 230 -13.73 17.60 18.74
CA THR A 230 -14.91 18.34 18.28
C THR A 230 -16.12 17.45 18.27
N LYS A 231 -17.33 18.05 18.21
CA LYS A 231 -18.60 17.31 18.22
C LYS A 231 -19.51 17.76 17.09
N TRP A 232 -20.21 16.81 16.54
CA TRP A 232 -21.30 17.06 15.59
C TRP A 232 -22.36 15.97 15.72
N ASN A 233 -23.59 16.35 15.86
CA ASN A 233 -24.80 15.49 15.85
C ASN A 233 -24.69 14.18 16.69
N GLY A 234 -24.20 14.30 17.94
CA GLY A 234 -23.99 13.15 18.82
C GLY A 234 -22.66 12.43 18.62
N TYR A 235 -21.97 12.66 17.50
CA TYR A 235 -20.63 12.16 17.26
C TYR A 235 -19.59 13.05 17.95
N THR A 236 -18.63 12.41 18.59
CA THR A 236 -17.41 13.07 19.10
C THR A 236 -16.23 12.56 18.31
N PHE A 237 -15.48 13.47 17.71
CA PHE A 237 -14.27 13.21 16.95
C PHE A 237 -13.06 13.67 17.74
N GLU A 238 -12.11 12.77 17.98
CA GLU A 238 -10.84 13.05 18.64
C GLU A 238 -9.70 12.75 17.67
N VAL A 239 -8.80 13.69 17.45
CA VAL A 239 -7.60 13.49 16.62
C VAL A 239 -6.61 12.64 17.41
N ILE A 240 -6.32 11.44 16.93
CA ILE A 240 -5.40 10.50 17.59
C ILE A 240 -3.99 10.65 17.07
N ASP A 241 -3.83 10.83 15.76
CA ASP A 241 -2.53 10.94 15.12
C ASP A 241 -2.53 11.96 14.00
N MET A 242 -1.37 12.59 13.79
CA MET A 242 -1.15 13.63 12.79
C MET A 242 0.11 13.31 11.97
N ASP A 243 -0.02 13.34 10.66
CA ASP A 243 1.12 13.33 9.75
C ASP A 243 1.39 14.77 9.28
N ASN A 244 2.37 15.42 9.91
CA ASN A 244 2.68 16.84 9.74
C ASN A 244 1.46 17.77 9.97
N THR A 245 0.81 18.21 8.91
CA THR A 245 -0.40 19.07 8.96
C THR A 245 -1.68 18.33 8.63
N ARG A 246 -1.59 17.03 8.29
CA ARG A 246 -2.70 16.16 7.92
C ARG A 246 -3.13 15.34 9.13
N ILE A 247 -4.43 15.19 9.30
CA ILE A 247 -4.98 14.24 10.28
C ILE A 247 -4.81 12.83 9.70
N ASP A 248 -4.13 11.94 10.45
CA ASP A 248 -3.94 10.54 10.05
C ASP A 248 -5.03 9.64 10.65
N LYS A 249 -5.26 9.72 11.97
CA LYS A 249 -6.24 8.87 12.64
C LYS A 249 -7.19 9.68 13.52
N ILE A 250 -8.46 9.31 13.47
CA ILE A 250 -9.56 9.94 14.19
C ILE A 250 -10.27 8.88 15.03
N LEU A 251 -10.44 9.12 16.32
CA LEU A 251 -11.32 8.31 17.16
C LEU A 251 -12.72 8.91 17.13
N VAL A 252 -13.68 8.12 16.69
CA VAL A 252 -15.10 8.48 16.63
C VAL A 252 -15.85 7.75 17.73
N THR A 253 -16.63 8.49 18.52
CA THR A 253 -17.57 7.92 19.48
C THR A 253 -18.94 8.52 19.27
N TYR A 254 -20.00 7.74 19.48
CA TYR A 254 -21.38 8.20 19.36
C TYR A 254 -22.10 8.11 20.68
N GLU A 255 -22.73 9.20 21.09
CA GLU A 255 -23.63 9.27 22.24
C GLU A 255 -25.00 9.72 21.74
N GLU A 256 -26.03 8.94 21.98
CA GLU A 256 -27.40 9.36 21.65
C GLU A 256 -27.71 10.71 22.31
N PRO A 257 -28.18 11.72 21.57
CA PRO A 257 -28.57 12.98 22.14
C PRO A 257 -29.72 12.76 23.15
N ILE A 258 -29.52 13.19 24.38
CA ILE A 258 -30.58 13.14 25.41
C ILE A 258 -31.68 14.10 24.96
N VAL A 259 -32.79 13.55 24.48
CA VAL A 259 -34.01 14.33 24.22
C VAL A 259 -34.58 14.73 25.58
N GLU A 260 -34.31 15.93 26.06
CA GLU A 260 -35.04 16.51 27.18
C GLU A 260 -36.55 16.61 26.76
N GLN A 261 -37.35 15.75 27.33
CA GLN A 261 -38.81 15.92 27.22
C GLN A 261 -39.16 17.18 28.00
N GLU A 262 -39.48 18.26 27.28
CA GLU A 262 -40.16 19.40 27.88
C GLU A 262 -41.48 18.88 28.46
N GLU A 263 -41.53 18.78 29.79
CA GLU A 263 -42.81 18.62 30.51
C GLU A 263 -43.66 19.85 30.24
N GLU A 264 -44.69 19.70 29.40
CA GLU A 264 -45.79 20.67 29.32
C GLU A 264 -46.44 20.77 30.71
N LYS A 265 -46.35 21.98 31.27
CA LYS A 265 -47.14 22.42 32.40
C LYS A 265 -48.25 23.34 31.94
#